data_68e27f3a8c07f6ca870666dbeb30764d
#
_entry.id   68e27f3a8c07f6ca870666dbeb30764d
#
_cell.length_a   1.000
_cell.length_b   1.000
_cell.length_c   1.000
_cell.angle_alpha   90.00
_cell.angle_beta   90.00
_cell.angle_gamma   90.00
#
_symmetry.space_group_name_H-M   'P 1'
#
loop_
_entity.id
_entity.type
_entity.pdbx_description
1 polymer ?
#
loop_
_entity_poly.entity_id
_entity_poly.type
_entity_poly.pdbx_seq_one_letter_code
_entity_poly.pdbx_strand_id
1 'polypeptide(L)'
;EKIVPNLEALGVFTRLLARSGTGQPITSYTSHYRRPPEGQEFHIIIVDNGRSDILAKPDHIRTLNCIRCGECMNTCPVYRRSGGYSYHGLQWLERLGQGT
;
A
#
# COMPACT_ATOMS: atom_id res chain seq x y z
N GLU A 1 3.87 -0.43 -4.51
CA GLU A 1 2.87 -1.32 -5.10
C GLU A 1 2.26 -2.24 -4.05
N LYS A 2 1.01 -2.61 -4.23
CA LYS A 2 0.30 -3.58 -3.39
C LYS A 2 0.11 -4.87 -4.17
N ILE A 3 0.47 -6.00 -3.59
CA ILE A 3 0.20 -7.30 -4.19
C ILE A 3 -1.24 -7.70 -3.87
N VAL A 4 -2.00 -8.02 -4.90
CA VAL A 4 -3.38 -8.49 -4.78
C VAL A 4 -3.38 -10.02 -4.88
N PRO A 5 -3.93 -10.74 -3.89
CA PRO A 5 -3.85 -12.20 -3.85
C PRO A 5 -4.71 -12.88 -4.93
N ASN A 6 -5.80 -12.25 -5.34
CA ASN A 6 -6.74 -12.81 -6.29
C ASN A 6 -6.99 -11.85 -7.46
N LEU A 7 -6.97 -12.37 -8.68
CA LEU A 7 -7.25 -11.59 -9.88
C LEU A 7 -8.67 -11.00 -9.87
N GLU A 8 -9.62 -11.67 -9.25
CA GLU A 8 -11.00 -11.19 -9.09
C GLU A 8 -11.10 -9.87 -8.31
N ALA A 9 -10.19 -9.66 -7.34
CA ALA A 9 -10.15 -8.44 -6.54
C ALA A 9 -9.54 -7.25 -7.28
N LEU A 10 -8.88 -7.47 -8.42
CA LEU A 10 -8.17 -6.41 -9.16
C LEU A 10 -9.09 -5.25 -9.55
N GLY A 11 -10.29 -5.55 -10.05
CA GLY A 11 -11.24 -4.54 -10.46
C GLY A 11 -11.69 -3.62 -9.32
N VAL A 12 -11.85 -4.17 -8.12
CA VAL A 12 -12.19 -3.42 -6.91
C VAL A 12 -11.02 -2.51 -6.50
N PHE A 13 -9.82 -3.05 -6.45
CA PHE A 13 -8.63 -2.28 -6.06
C PHE A 13 -8.33 -1.13 -7.01
N THR A 14 -8.42 -1.35 -8.32
CA THR A 14 -8.17 -0.29 -9.31
C THR A 14 -9.17 0.85 -9.23
N ARG A 15 -10.41 0.57 -8.79
CA ARG A 15 -11.44 1.60 -8.57
C ARG A 15 -11.24 2.35 -7.25
N LEU A 16 -10.72 1.71 -6.21
CA LEU A 16 -10.59 2.31 -4.88
C LEU A 16 -9.30 3.09 -4.70
N LEU A 17 -8.19 2.64 -5.29
CA LEU A 17 -6.85 3.15 -5.02
C LEU A 17 -6.70 4.66 -5.21
N ALA A 18 -7.32 5.24 -6.21
CA ALA A 18 -7.18 6.67 -6.49
C ALA A 18 -8.45 7.47 -6.24
N ARG A 19 -9.59 6.81 -6.03
CA ARG A 19 -10.89 7.48 -5.94
C ARG A 19 -11.01 8.40 -4.73
N SER A 20 -10.73 7.88 -3.55
CA SER A 20 -10.87 8.64 -2.31
C SER A 20 -9.72 9.63 -2.09
N GLY A 21 -8.53 9.33 -2.61
CA GLY A 21 -7.36 10.21 -2.49
C GLY A 21 -7.39 11.40 -3.43
N THR A 22 -7.72 11.19 -4.70
CA THR A 22 -7.61 12.20 -5.76
C THR A 22 -8.88 12.39 -6.59
N GLY A 23 -9.94 11.66 -6.31
CA GLY A 23 -11.20 11.72 -7.07
C GLY A 23 -11.19 11.00 -8.42
N GLN A 24 -10.14 10.27 -8.74
CA GLN A 24 -10.07 9.52 -10.00
C GLN A 24 -11.04 8.34 -9.97
N PRO A 25 -11.83 8.12 -11.04
CA PRO A 25 -12.78 7.00 -11.10
C PRO A 25 -12.11 5.63 -11.17
N ILE A 26 -10.90 5.58 -11.73
CA ILE A 26 -10.07 4.37 -11.84
C ILE A 26 -8.60 4.77 -11.93
N THR A 27 -7.72 3.98 -11.31
CA THR A 27 -6.28 4.18 -11.50
C THR A 27 -5.80 3.46 -12.76
N SER A 28 -4.97 4.14 -13.54
CA SER A 28 -4.26 3.55 -14.69
C SER A 28 -2.88 3.01 -14.34
N TYR A 29 -2.43 3.20 -13.11
CA TYR A 29 -1.12 2.72 -12.63
C TYR A 29 -1.18 1.27 -12.20
N THR A 30 -1.49 0.38 -13.15
CA THR A 30 -1.58 -1.06 -12.92
C THR A 30 -0.63 -1.75 -13.90
N SER A 31 0.29 -2.55 -13.36
CA SER A 31 1.24 -3.32 -14.15
C SER A 31 0.91 -4.80 -14.05
N HIS A 32 0.94 -5.48 -15.19
CA HIS A 32 0.76 -6.91 -15.29
C HIS A 32 2.09 -7.56 -15.71
N TYR A 33 2.52 -8.53 -14.94
CA TYR A 33 3.75 -9.24 -15.21
C TYR A 33 3.46 -10.68 -15.61
N ARG A 34 4.19 -11.17 -16.58
CA ARG A 34 4.14 -12.54 -17.05
C ARG A 34 5.55 -13.10 -17.12
N ARG A 35 5.65 -14.40 -17.35
CA ARG A 35 6.94 -15.05 -17.56
C ARG A 35 7.71 -14.31 -18.67
N PRO A 36 8.96 -13.91 -18.42
CA PRO A 36 9.76 -13.21 -19.42
C PRO A 36 10.08 -14.10 -20.62
N PRO A 37 10.28 -13.51 -21.80
CA PRO A 37 10.78 -14.24 -22.96
C PRO A 37 12.15 -14.87 -22.69
N GLU A 38 12.51 -15.86 -23.50
CA GLU A 38 13.81 -16.49 -23.41
C GLU A 38 14.94 -15.47 -23.58
N GLY A 39 15.96 -15.57 -22.72
CA GLY A 39 17.09 -14.63 -22.70
C GLY A 39 16.87 -13.36 -21.87
N GLN A 40 15.69 -13.15 -21.29
CA GLN A 40 15.41 -12.06 -20.36
C GLN A 40 15.28 -12.58 -18.93
N GLU A 41 15.76 -11.78 -17.98
CA GLU A 41 15.62 -12.06 -16.56
C GLU A 41 14.50 -11.21 -15.96
N PHE A 42 13.78 -11.77 -15.00
CA PHE A 42 12.74 -11.07 -14.24
C PHE A 42 13.00 -11.26 -12.75
N HIS A 43 13.21 -10.14 -12.06
CA HIS A 43 13.51 -10.15 -10.64
C HIS A 43 12.36 -9.54 -9.86
N ILE A 44 11.90 -10.24 -8.82
CA ILE A 44 10.87 -9.75 -7.89
C ILE A 44 11.53 -9.50 -6.54
N ILE A 45 11.47 -8.27 -6.09
CA ILE A 45 11.98 -7.87 -4.77
C ILE A 45 10.79 -7.53 -3.89
N ILE A 46 10.58 -8.31 -2.84
CA ILE A 46 9.52 -8.10 -1.85
C ILE A 46 10.11 -7.36 -0.66
N VAL A 47 9.61 -6.14 -0.42
CA VAL A 47 10.02 -5.33 0.72
C VAL A 47 9.03 -5.55 1.85
N ASP A 48 9.43 -6.29 2.86
CA ASP A 48 8.61 -6.58 4.05
C ASP A 48 8.52 -5.39 5.00
N ASN A 49 9.65 -4.77 5.30
CA ASN A 49 9.76 -3.61 6.19
C ASN A 49 9.00 -3.77 7.53
N GLY A 50 9.10 -4.97 8.12
CA GLY A 50 8.46 -5.29 9.41
C GLY A 50 6.97 -5.71 9.31
N ARG A 51 6.39 -5.80 8.12
CA ARG A 51 4.98 -6.18 7.97
C ARG A 51 4.68 -7.59 8.43
N SER A 52 5.62 -8.51 8.24
CA SER A 52 5.50 -9.89 8.75
C SER A 52 5.36 -9.94 10.27
N ASP A 53 6.04 -9.06 10.99
CA ASP A 53 5.99 -8.99 12.45
C ASP A 53 4.60 -8.55 12.94
N ILE A 54 3.89 -7.74 12.15
CA ILE A 54 2.55 -7.26 12.47
C ILE A 54 1.53 -8.42 12.44
N LEU A 55 1.77 -9.44 11.64
CA LEU A 55 0.88 -10.63 11.58
C LEU A 55 0.76 -11.33 12.95
N ALA A 56 1.80 -11.25 13.77
CA ALA A 56 1.83 -11.82 15.10
C ALA A 56 1.19 -10.93 16.19
N LYS A 57 0.77 -9.71 15.84
CA LYS A 57 0.22 -8.72 16.78
C LYS A 57 -1.27 -8.52 16.57
N PRO A 58 -2.16 -9.17 17.36
CA PRO A 58 -3.61 -9.09 17.15
C PRO A 58 -4.16 -7.66 17.15
N ASP A 59 -3.60 -6.79 17.99
CA ASP A 59 -4.06 -5.40 18.12
C ASP A 59 -3.71 -4.53 16.91
N HIS A 60 -2.73 -4.94 16.13
CA HIS A 60 -2.19 -4.16 15.00
C HIS A 60 -2.44 -4.80 13.64
N ILE A 61 -2.94 -6.03 13.59
CA ILE A 61 -3.11 -6.79 12.34
C ILE A 61 -3.98 -6.06 11.31
N ARG A 62 -4.92 -5.25 11.77
CA ARG A 62 -5.81 -4.48 10.88
C ARG A 62 -5.07 -3.40 10.08
N THR A 63 -3.88 -2.98 10.50
CA THR A 63 -3.06 -2.03 9.74
C THR A 63 -2.63 -2.61 8.39
N LEU A 64 -2.55 -3.94 8.29
CA LEU A 64 -2.23 -4.64 7.05
C LEU A 64 -3.35 -4.58 5.99
N ASN A 65 -4.55 -4.16 6.38
CA ASN A 65 -5.66 -3.94 5.44
C ASN A 65 -5.44 -2.69 4.56
N CYS A 66 -4.43 -1.89 4.85
CA CYS A 66 -4.11 -0.72 4.08
C CYS A 66 -3.84 -1.05 2.61
N ILE A 67 -4.59 -0.41 1.70
CA ILE A 67 -4.41 -0.53 0.25
C ILE A 67 -3.59 0.63 -0.33
N ARG A 68 -3.06 1.51 0.54
CA ARG A 68 -2.26 2.69 0.18
C ARG A 68 -3.00 3.70 -0.71
N CYS A 69 -4.29 3.83 -0.55
CA CYS A 69 -5.11 4.79 -1.31
C CYS A 69 -4.85 6.26 -0.95
N GLY A 70 -4.23 6.54 0.21
CA GLY A 70 -3.89 7.90 0.64
C GLY A 70 -5.05 8.73 1.21
N GLU A 71 -6.26 8.20 1.30
CA GLU A 71 -7.43 8.93 1.78
C GLU A 71 -7.25 9.50 3.19
N CYS A 72 -6.68 8.72 4.09
CA CYS A 72 -6.43 9.16 5.47
C CYS A 72 -5.50 10.37 5.56
N MET A 73 -4.62 10.56 4.57
CA MET A 73 -3.73 11.73 4.52
C MET A 73 -4.47 13.01 4.15
N ASN A 74 -5.57 12.92 3.41
CA ASN A 74 -6.37 14.09 3.03
C ASN A 74 -6.96 14.80 4.26
N THR A 75 -7.28 14.08 5.30
CA THR A 75 -7.86 14.59 6.53
C THR A 75 -6.86 14.71 7.68
N CYS A 76 -5.66 14.20 7.52
CA CYS A 76 -4.64 14.22 8.56
C CYS A 76 -4.07 15.63 8.78
N PRO A 77 -4.23 16.23 9.98
CA PRO A 77 -3.74 17.58 10.24
C PRO A 77 -2.21 17.67 10.22
N VAL A 78 -1.52 16.60 10.58
CA VAL A 78 -0.05 16.53 10.54
C VAL A 78 0.45 16.52 9.11
N TYR A 79 -0.11 15.67 8.26
CA TYR A 79 0.26 15.60 6.85
C TYR A 79 -0.02 16.92 6.11
N ARG A 80 -1.14 17.57 6.41
CA ARG A 80 -1.50 18.87 5.80
C ARG A 80 -0.53 19.98 6.14
N ARG A 81 0.15 19.90 7.28
CA ARG A 81 1.14 20.91 7.72
C ARG A 81 2.56 20.59 7.27
N SER A 82 2.98 19.34 7.39
CA SER A 82 4.37 18.91 7.17
C SER A 82 4.63 18.30 5.79
N GLY A 83 3.58 17.88 5.08
CA GLY A 83 3.72 17.15 3.82
C GLY A 83 4.28 15.75 3.97
N GLY A 84 4.51 15.08 2.84
CA GLY A 84 4.95 13.68 2.82
C GLY A 84 6.42 13.47 3.20
N TYR A 85 7.24 14.50 3.18
CA TYR A 85 8.66 14.36 3.47
C TYR A 85 8.94 14.04 4.95
N SER A 86 8.27 14.73 5.85
CA SER A 86 8.44 14.55 7.29
C SER A 86 7.39 13.64 7.94
N TYR A 87 6.35 13.29 7.18
CA TYR A 87 5.26 12.44 7.65
C TYR A 87 5.04 11.28 6.68
N HIS A 88 5.39 10.10 7.10
CA HIS A 88 5.33 8.91 6.28
C HIS A 88 3.96 8.19 6.28
N GLY A 89 2.89 8.87 6.75
CA GLY A 89 1.53 8.35 6.72
C GLY A 89 1.40 6.98 7.39
N LEU A 90 1.02 5.98 6.60
CA LEU A 90 0.80 4.62 7.07
C LEU A 90 2.05 3.93 7.60
N GLN A 91 3.24 4.30 7.15
CA GLN A 91 4.48 3.80 7.73
C GLN A 91 4.62 4.20 9.20
N TRP A 92 4.00 5.31 9.60
CA TRP A 92 3.95 5.71 10.99
C TRP A 92 3.07 4.77 11.83
N LEU A 93 1.91 4.38 11.32
CA LEU A 93 1.06 3.39 11.97
C LEU A 93 1.74 2.02 12.06
N GLU A 94 2.43 1.62 11.01
CA GLU A 94 3.23 0.39 10.99
C GLU A 94 4.38 0.46 12.01
N ARG A 95 5.02 1.62 12.17
CA ARG A 95 6.09 1.83 13.18
C ARG A 95 5.58 1.84 14.61
N LEU A 96 4.38 2.36 14.88
CA LEU A 96 3.78 2.26 16.21
C LEU A 96 3.55 0.80 16.60
N GLY A 97 3.26 -0.07 15.64
CA GLY A 97 3.15 -1.50 15.86
C GLY A 97 4.48 -2.21 16.15
N GLN A 98 5.61 -1.58 15.81
CA GLN A 98 6.95 -2.14 16.02
C GLN A 98 7.64 -1.61 17.30
N GLY A 99 7.08 -0.59 17.93
CA GLY A 99 7.74 0.21 18.97
C GLY A 99 7.54 -0.26 20.40
N THR A 100 7.23 -1.53 20.64
CA THR A 100 7.21 -2.11 22.00
C THR A 100 7.68 -3.54 21.99
#